data_b01452881402d48938d5344b9119f166
#
_entry.id   b01452881402d48938d5344b9119f166
#
_cell.length_a   1.000
_cell.length_b   1.000
_cell.length_c   1.000
_cell.angle_alpha   90.00
_cell.angle_beta   90.00
_cell.angle_gamma   90.00
#
_symmetry.space_group_name_H-M   'P 1'
#
loop_
_entity.id
_entity.type
_entity.pdbx_description
1 polymer ?
#
loop_
_entity_poly.entity_id
_entity_poly.type
_entity_poly.pdbx_seq_one_letter_code
_entity_poly.pdbx_strand_id
1 'polypeptide(L)'
;PVNVMSRTLTDRALKKLVQKIQEKTGIFDELREAMRIACPDKTQGLNDDGDDDIKTIEKQVSQFRHSPKIVALVSSDTSYYKMVKQIDKYWDKLFADPIKVETPSGKLMIQPQRTNNLMEQSFRFLKRDRRKKSGQHSLTKTLKGMLADTPLVRNLSNPDYLRILLKGKGTLAERFAE
;
A
#
# COMPACT_ATOMS: atom_id res chain seq x y z
N PRO A 1 -13.04 31.88 26.39
CA PRO A 1 -12.39 30.91 25.46
C PRO A 1 -10.86 30.81 25.67
N VAL A 2 -10.15 31.93 25.82
CA VAL A 2 -8.68 31.96 25.97
C VAL A 2 -8.17 31.17 27.19
N ASN A 3 -8.86 31.26 28.32
CA ASN A 3 -8.50 30.56 29.57
C ASN A 3 -8.61 29.02 29.46
N VAL A 4 -9.54 28.51 28.64
CA VAL A 4 -9.71 27.07 28.41
C VAL A 4 -8.54 26.55 27.55
N MET A 5 -8.18 27.26 26.47
CA MET A 5 -7.04 26.91 25.63
C MET A 5 -5.73 26.93 26.42
N SER A 6 -5.51 27.95 27.25
CA SER A 6 -4.32 28.04 28.09
C SER A 6 -4.20 26.87 29.08
N ARG A 7 -5.30 26.45 29.71
CA ARG A 7 -5.34 25.27 30.59
C ARG A 7 -5.04 23.98 29.84
N THR A 8 -5.58 23.81 28.64
CA THR A 8 -5.33 22.64 27.80
C THR A 8 -3.84 22.55 27.41
N LEU A 9 -3.21 23.65 27.05
CA LEU A 9 -1.80 23.70 26.69
C LEU A 9 -0.85 23.44 27.87
N THR A 10 -1.29 23.70 29.10
CA THR A 10 -0.52 23.46 30.32
C THR A 10 -0.78 22.13 30.99
N ASP A 11 -1.76 21.38 30.51
CA ASP A 11 -2.11 20.07 31.07
C ASP A 11 -0.96 19.06 30.91
N ARG A 12 -0.41 18.61 32.05
CA ARG A 12 0.69 17.65 32.09
C ARG A 12 0.30 16.28 31.55
N ALA A 13 -0.95 15.85 31.74
CA ALA A 13 -1.43 14.57 31.25
C ALA A 13 -1.51 14.58 29.72
N LEU A 14 -2.03 15.67 29.15
CA LEU A 14 -2.10 15.87 27.71
C LEU A 14 -0.70 15.92 27.09
N LYS A 15 0.25 16.65 27.69
CA LYS A 15 1.63 16.70 27.21
C LYS A 15 2.28 15.32 27.18
N LYS A 16 2.12 14.52 28.24
CA LYS A 16 2.63 13.14 28.27
C LYS A 16 2.00 12.27 27.19
N LEU A 17 0.70 12.44 26.94
CA LEU A 17 -0.01 11.68 25.90
C LEU A 17 0.51 12.06 24.50
N VAL A 18 0.67 13.36 24.23
CA VAL A 18 1.22 13.86 22.97
C VAL A 18 2.63 13.32 22.74
N GLN A 19 3.49 13.38 23.76
CA GLN A 19 4.85 12.83 23.68
C GLN A 19 4.83 11.33 23.36
N LYS A 20 3.97 10.55 24.04
CA LYS A 20 3.81 9.11 23.77
C LYS A 20 3.32 8.84 22.33
N ILE A 21 2.42 9.67 21.80
CA ILE A 21 1.98 9.57 20.41
C ILE A 21 3.13 9.88 19.47
N GLN A 22 3.89 10.93 19.70
CA GLN A 22 5.06 11.30 18.89
C GLN A 22 6.11 10.19 18.85
N GLU A 23 6.42 9.59 20.00
CA GLU A 23 7.33 8.44 20.07
C GLU A 23 6.83 7.26 19.23
N LYS A 24 5.53 6.91 19.34
CA LYS A 24 4.93 5.84 18.55
C LYS A 24 4.92 6.14 17.06
N THR A 25 4.63 7.39 16.69
CA THR A 25 4.66 7.82 15.28
C THR A 25 6.07 7.72 14.73
N GLY A 26 7.10 8.17 15.48
CA GLY A 26 8.48 8.06 15.06
C GLY A 26 8.92 6.61 14.79
N ILE A 27 8.55 5.67 15.66
CA ILE A 27 8.82 4.23 15.42
C ILE A 27 8.08 3.70 14.18
N PHE A 28 6.86 4.15 13.98
CA PHE A 28 6.09 3.74 12.79
C PHE A 28 6.68 4.31 11.51
N ASP A 29 7.22 5.52 11.55
CA ASP A 29 7.88 6.14 10.40
C ASP A 29 9.22 5.44 10.10
N GLU A 30 10.00 5.05 11.11
CA GLU A 30 11.19 4.20 10.92
C GLU A 30 10.84 2.87 10.22
N LEU A 31 9.72 2.25 10.58
CA LEU A 31 9.24 1.05 9.88
C LEU A 31 8.84 1.34 8.43
N ARG A 32 8.17 2.47 8.19
CA ARG A 32 7.77 2.87 6.82
C ARG A 32 8.98 3.12 5.93
N GLU A 33 10.03 3.74 6.47
CA GLU A 33 11.29 3.91 5.77
C GLU A 33 11.95 2.57 5.46
N ALA A 34 12.05 1.67 6.44
CA ALA A 34 12.59 0.33 6.22
C ALA A 34 11.79 -0.46 5.17
N MET A 35 10.48 -0.27 5.12
CA MET A 35 9.58 -0.88 4.13
C MET A 35 9.60 -0.16 2.78
N ARG A 36 10.26 0.98 2.63
CA ARG A 36 10.19 1.84 1.44
C ARG A 36 8.74 2.18 1.09
N ILE A 37 7.96 2.57 2.08
CA ILE A 37 6.60 3.10 1.92
C ILE A 37 6.68 4.62 2.11
N ALA A 38 5.92 5.40 1.31
CA ALA A 38 5.94 6.85 1.37
C ALA A 38 5.83 7.40 2.80
N CYS A 39 6.82 8.18 3.20
CA CYS A 39 6.82 8.93 4.45
C CYS A 39 6.04 10.24 4.32
N PRO A 40 5.53 10.82 5.43
CA PRO A 40 4.82 12.09 5.41
C PRO A 40 5.63 13.23 4.79
N ASP A 41 6.93 13.24 5.00
CA ASP A 41 7.85 14.29 4.55
C ASP A 41 8.22 14.20 3.06
N LYS A 42 7.71 13.21 2.33
CA LYS A 42 7.91 12.98 0.89
C LYS A 42 9.39 12.90 0.46
N THR A 43 10.30 12.72 1.39
CA THR A 43 11.74 12.66 1.11
C THR A 43 12.15 11.35 0.45
N GLN A 44 11.38 10.29 0.71
CA GLN A 44 11.53 9.01 0.04
C GLN A 44 10.16 8.49 -0.37
N GLY A 45 9.95 8.32 -1.68
CA GLY A 45 8.71 7.82 -2.25
C GLY A 45 8.48 6.33 -2.00
N LEU A 46 7.33 5.86 -2.46
CA LEU A 46 7.09 4.44 -2.64
C LEU A 46 8.18 3.86 -3.55
N ASN A 47 8.58 2.62 -3.32
CA ASN A 47 9.47 1.90 -4.22
C ASN A 47 8.72 1.41 -5.48
N ASP A 48 7.90 2.28 -6.07
CA ASP A 48 7.06 1.94 -7.23
C ASP A 48 7.90 1.85 -8.51
N ASP A 49 9.00 2.62 -8.56
CA ASP A 49 9.94 2.64 -9.70
C ASP A 49 11.00 1.51 -9.62
N GLY A 50 10.99 0.73 -8.55
CA GLY A 50 11.88 -0.41 -8.36
C GLY A 50 13.33 -0.03 -8.03
N ASP A 51 13.55 1.13 -7.43
CA ASP A 51 14.87 1.63 -7.03
C ASP A 51 15.63 0.67 -6.11
N ASP A 52 14.89 0.02 -5.19
CA ASP A 52 15.43 -1.01 -4.30
C ASP A 52 14.86 -2.39 -4.62
N ASP A 53 15.73 -3.39 -4.62
CA ASP A 53 15.30 -4.78 -4.72
C ASP A 53 14.53 -5.23 -3.47
N ILE A 54 13.53 -6.11 -3.67
CA ILE A 54 12.69 -6.64 -2.59
C ILE A 54 13.52 -7.30 -1.48
N LYS A 55 14.62 -7.94 -1.80
CA LYS A 55 15.53 -8.59 -0.83
C LYS A 55 16.28 -7.55 0.02
N THR A 56 16.61 -6.40 -0.57
CA THR A 56 17.19 -5.27 0.16
C THR A 56 16.19 -4.72 1.18
N ILE A 57 14.95 -4.54 0.77
CA ILE A 57 13.86 -4.07 1.66
C ILE A 57 13.59 -5.10 2.76
N GLU A 58 13.52 -6.39 2.44
CA GLU A 58 13.38 -7.48 3.41
C GLU A 58 14.47 -7.42 4.48
N LYS A 59 15.73 -7.21 4.05
CA LYS A 59 16.86 -7.05 4.96
C LYS A 59 16.74 -5.84 5.86
N GLN A 60 16.32 -4.69 5.33
CA GLN A 60 16.10 -3.46 6.11
C GLN A 60 15.01 -3.65 7.17
N VAL A 61 13.89 -4.28 6.82
CA VAL A 61 12.80 -4.59 7.77
C VAL A 61 13.26 -5.61 8.81
N SER A 62 14.05 -6.61 8.42
CA SER A 62 14.66 -7.55 9.36
C SER A 62 15.60 -6.86 10.34
N GLN A 63 16.44 -5.92 9.88
CA GLN A 63 17.31 -5.12 10.73
C GLN A 63 16.51 -4.23 11.70
N PHE A 64 15.47 -3.56 11.22
CA PHE A 64 14.56 -2.79 12.06
C PHE A 64 13.98 -3.66 13.18
N ARG A 65 13.41 -4.81 12.82
CA ARG A 65 12.77 -5.74 13.75
C ARG A 65 13.71 -6.25 14.85
N HIS A 66 14.98 -6.53 14.51
CA HIS A 66 15.98 -7.05 15.43
C HIS A 66 16.84 -5.95 16.09
N SER A 67 16.54 -4.68 15.85
CA SER A 67 17.27 -3.60 16.50
C SER A 67 17.06 -3.64 18.02
N PRO A 68 18.10 -3.34 18.83
CA PRO A 68 17.98 -3.36 20.30
C PRO A 68 16.85 -2.46 20.81
N LYS A 69 16.63 -1.34 20.13
CA LYS A 69 15.55 -0.40 20.42
C LYS A 69 14.18 -1.05 20.30
N ILE A 70 13.90 -1.73 19.18
CA ILE A 70 12.59 -2.38 18.94
C ILE A 70 12.39 -3.57 19.86
N VAL A 71 13.43 -4.38 20.08
CA VAL A 71 13.36 -5.53 21.01
C VAL A 71 12.98 -5.07 22.42
N ALA A 72 13.58 -3.99 22.92
CA ALA A 72 13.24 -3.40 24.22
C ALA A 72 11.80 -2.88 24.26
N LEU A 73 11.36 -2.20 23.21
CA LEU A 73 9.99 -1.66 23.11
C LEU A 73 8.93 -2.76 23.04
N VAL A 74 9.19 -3.83 22.30
CA VAL A 74 8.31 -5.01 22.20
C VAL A 74 8.08 -5.67 23.57
N SER A 75 9.12 -5.70 24.41
CA SER A 75 9.04 -6.23 25.78
C SER A 75 8.27 -5.32 26.74
N SER A 76 8.21 -4.01 26.47
CA SER A 76 7.64 -3.00 27.39
C SER A 76 6.23 -2.53 27.01
N ASP A 77 5.83 -2.57 25.74
CA ASP A 77 4.52 -2.07 25.28
C ASP A 77 3.88 -3.05 24.26
N THR A 78 2.69 -3.53 24.62
CA THR A 78 1.87 -4.44 23.80
C THR A 78 1.60 -3.91 22.38
N SER A 79 1.61 -2.60 22.16
CA SER A 79 1.39 -2.02 20.82
C SER A 79 2.52 -2.39 19.87
N TYR A 80 3.77 -2.31 20.32
CA TYR A 80 4.93 -2.69 19.51
C TYR A 80 5.00 -4.20 19.29
N TYR A 81 4.65 -4.99 20.31
CA TYR A 81 4.50 -6.44 20.14
C TYR A 81 3.49 -6.79 19.04
N LYS A 82 2.31 -6.14 19.05
CA LYS A 82 1.29 -6.38 18.01
C LYS A 82 1.78 -5.96 16.63
N MET A 83 2.51 -4.85 16.52
CA MET A 83 3.09 -4.37 15.26
C MET A 83 4.08 -5.41 14.69
N VAL A 84 5.04 -5.87 15.48
CA VAL A 84 6.03 -6.87 15.03
C VAL A 84 5.37 -8.19 14.69
N LYS A 85 4.43 -8.66 15.52
CA LYS A 85 3.66 -9.88 15.24
C LYS A 85 2.87 -9.79 13.93
N GLN A 86 2.39 -8.60 13.58
CA GLN A 86 1.67 -8.38 12.31
C GLN A 86 2.63 -8.46 11.12
N ILE A 87 3.84 -7.92 11.24
CA ILE A 87 4.89 -8.04 10.23
C ILE A 87 5.23 -9.51 10.03
N ASP A 88 5.46 -10.26 11.11
CA ASP A 88 5.78 -11.68 11.07
C ASP A 88 4.69 -12.51 10.38
N LYS A 89 3.45 -12.23 10.74
CA LYS A 89 2.28 -12.94 10.17
C LYS A 89 2.18 -12.78 8.66
N TYR A 90 2.60 -11.63 8.13
CA TYR A 90 2.47 -11.33 6.70
C TYR A 90 3.81 -11.31 5.97
N TRP A 91 4.88 -11.82 6.58
CA TRP A 91 6.25 -11.77 6.05
C TRP A 91 6.35 -12.25 4.61
N ASP A 92 5.88 -13.46 4.33
CA ASP A 92 5.93 -14.05 3.00
C ASP A 92 5.13 -13.28 1.93
N LYS A 93 4.08 -12.57 2.36
CA LYS A 93 3.26 -11.74 1.47
C LYS A 93 3.88 -10.36 1.23
N LEU A 94 4.57 -9.83 2.24
CA LEU A 94 5.25 -8.54 2.16
C LEU A 94 6.50 -8.61 1.27
N PHE A 95 7.16 -9.76 1.24
CA PHE A 95 8.43 -9.98 0.54
C PHE A 95 8.34 -11.11 -0.49
N ALA A 96 7.15 -11.25 -1.11
CA ALA A 96 6.93 -12.23 -2.17
C ALA A 96 7.90 -12.01 -3.35
N ASP A 97 8.43 -13.11 -3.87
CA ASP A 97 9.32 -13.07 -5.04
C ASP A 97 8.59 -12.50 -6.26
N PRO A 98 9.31 -11.83 -7.17
CA PRO A 98 8.76 -11.35 -8.42
C PRO A 98 8.16 -12.48 -9.26
N ILE A 99 7.00 -12.21 -9.85
CA ILE A 99 6.32 -13.14 -10.75
C ILE A 99 6.95 -13.04 -12.14
N LYS A 100 7.42 -14.17 -12.66
CA LYS A 100 7.95 -14.26 -14.02
C LYS A 100 6.79 -14.49 -14.98
N VAL A 101 6.57 -13.56 -15.91
CA VAL A 101 5.56 -13.67 -16.95
C VAL A 101 6.26 -13.77 -18.31
N GLU A 102 5.96 -14.80 -19.07
CA GLU A 102 6.43 -14.92 -20.46
C GLU A 102 5.47 -14.13 -21.36
N THR A 103 6.02 -13.19 -22.09
CA THR A 103 5.28 -12.38 -23.05
C THR A 103 5.84 -12.60 -24.45
N PRO A 104 5.10 -12.30 -25.53
CA PRO A 104 5.61 -12.38 -26.89
C PRO A 104 6.85 -11.52 -27.14
N SER A 105 7.02 -10.46 -26.34
CA SER A 105 8.17 -9.54 -26.40
C SER A 105 9.32 -9.92 -25.45
N GLY A 106 9.22 -11.06 -24.74
CA GLY A 106 10.25 -11.51 -23.80
C GLY A 106 9.73 -11.80 -22.40
N LYS A 107 10.65 -12.09 -21.49
CA LYS A 107 10.31 -12.35 -20.08
C LYS A 107 10.15 -11.03 -19.34
N LEU A 108 8.98 -10.85 -18.70
CA LEU A 108 8.68 -9.72 -17.83
C LEU A 108 8.71 -10.18 -16.37
N MET A 109 9.37 -9.40 -15.52
CA MET A 109 9.35 -9.61 -14.06
C MET A 109 8.37 -8.62 -13.45
N ILE A 110 7.34 -9.13 -12.79
CA ILE A 110 6.33 -8.30 -12.11
C ILE A 110 6.53 -8.43 -10.61
N GLN A 111 6.92 -7.34 -9.95
CA GLN A 111 6.97 -7.30 -8.50
C GLN A 111 5.54 -7.12 -7.95
N PRO A 112 5.03 -8.07 -7.14
CA PRO A 112 3.74 -7.89 -6.48
C PRO A 112 3.74 -6.64 -5.59
N GLN A 113 2.67 -5.86 -5.66
CA GLN A 113 2.55 -4.71 -4.77
C GLN A 113 2.37 -5.16 -3.32
N ARG A 114 3.17 -4.60 -2.42
CA ARG A 114 3.17 -4.88 -0.98
C ARG A 114 2.09 -4.12 -0.22
N THR A 115 1.52 -3.10 -0.84
CA THR A 115 0.49 -2.24 -0.25
C THR A 115 -0.83 -2.38 -0.99
N ASN A 116 -1.91 -2.05 -0.31
CA ASN A 116 -3.26 -2.10 -0.90
C ASN A 116 -3.61 -0.85 -1.73
N ASN A 117 -2.61 -0.01 -2.02
CA ASN A 117 -2.80 1.30 -2.67
C ASN A 117 -3.52 1.20 -4.02
N LEU A 118 -3.17 0.20 -4.83
CA LEU A 118 -3.79 0.01 -6.15
C LEU A 118 -5.29 -0.27 -6.02
N MET A 119 -5.66 -1.16 -5.08
CA MET A 119 -7.05 -1.47 -4.80
C MET A 119 -7.79 -0.26 -4.23
N GLU A 120 -7.17 0.48 -3.31
CA GLU A 120 -7.74 1.69 -2.74
C GLU A 120 -7.96 2.78 -3.80
N GLN A 121 -7.00 2.99 -4.69
CA GLN A 121 -7.13 3.92 -5.82
C GLN A 121 -8.27 3.49 -6.75
N SER A 122 -8.38 2.20 -7.06
CA SER A 122 -9.47 1.66 -7.87
C SER A 122 -10.83 1.92 -7.22
N PHE A 123 -10.97 1.65 -5.91
CA PHE A 123 -12.21 1.93 -5.17
C PHE A 123 -12.51 3.43 -5.05
N ARG A 124 -11.49 4.28 -4.86
CA ARG A 124 -11.66 5.74 -4.88
C ARG A 124 -12.17 6.23 -6.24
N PHE A 125 -11.61 5.68 -7.32
CA PHE A 125 -12.03 6.03 -8.67
C PHE A 125 -13.49 5.60 -8.91
N LEU A 126 -13.86 4.36 -8.59
CA LEU A 126 -15.23 3.85 -8.67
C LEU A 126 -16.21 4.71 -7.88
N LYS A 127 -15.87 5.05 -6.64
CA LYS A 127 -16.68 5.89 -5.78
C LYS A 127 -16.88 7.29 -6.35
N ARG A 128 -15.82 7.90 -6.88
CA ARG A 128 -15.85 9.24 -7.50
C ARG A 128 -16.69 9.26 -8.76
N ASP A 129 -16.51 8.26 -9.63
CA ASP A 129 -17.26 8.13 -10.88
C ASP A 129 -18.76 7.95 -10.60
N ARG A 130 -19.11 7.07 -9.66
CA ARG A 130 -20.49 6.86 -9.24
C ARG A 130 -21.12 8.13 -8.66
N ARG A 131 -20.38 8.83 -7.78
CA ARG A 131 -20.85 10.09 -7.20
C ARG A 131 -21.14 11.14 -8.28
N LYS A 132 -20.28 11.24 -9.29
CA LYS A 132 -20.50 12.16 -10.42
C LYS A 132 -21.72 11.81 -11.24
N LYS A 133 -21.98 10.51 -11.48
CA LYS A 133 -23.10 10.05 -12.33
C LYS A 133 -24.44 10.00 -11.62
N SER A 134 -24.48 9.70 -10.33
CA SER A 134 -25.75 9.44 -9.62
C SER A 134 -25.93 10.19 -8.31
N GLY A 135 -24.95 11.02 -7.90
CA GLY A 135 -24.99 11.70 -6.59
C GLY A 135 -24.88 10.77 -5.38
N GLN A 136 -24.86 9.45 -5.56
CA GLN A 136 -24.86 8.47 -4.48
C GLN A 136 -23.47 8.24 -3.92
N HIS A 137 -23.37 8.10 -2.59
CA HIS A 137 -22.09 7.86 -1.89
C HIS A 137 -21.79 6.37 -1.62
N SER A 138 -22.79 5.50 -1.70
CA SER A 138 -22.63 4.07 -1.37
C SER A 138 -22.07 3.27 -2.55
N LEU A 139 -20.97 2.55 -2.33
CA LEU A 139 -20.39 1.61 -3.29
C LEU A 139 -21.13 0.27 -3.35
N THR A 140 -21.91 -0.08 -2.32
CA THR A 140 -22.54 -1.42 -2.20
C THR A 140 -23.42 -1.75 -3.40
N LYS A 141 -24.28 -0.80 -3.82
CA LYS A 141 -25.15 -0.99 -4.98
C LYS A 141 -24.34 -1.06 -6.29
N THR A 142 -23.26 -0.28 -6.39
CA THR A 142 -22.37 -0.28 -7.56
C THR A 142 -21.68 -1.62 -7.71
N LEU A 143 -21.12 -2.16 -6.62
CA LEU A 143 -20.42 -3.45 -6.64
C LEU A 143 -21.38 -4.61 -6.93
N LYS A 144 -22.60 -4.58 -6.37
CA LYS A 144 -23.64 -5.60 -6.65
C LYS A 144 -24.14 -5.58 -8.10
N GLY A 145 -24.18 -4.40 -8.74
CA GLY A 145 -24.60 -4.25 -10.14
C GLY A 145 -23.44 -4.27 -11.14
N MET A 146 -22.21 -4.46 -10.68
CA MET A 146 -21.05 -4.52 -11.57
C MET A 146 -20.95 -5.92 -12.20
N LEU A 147 -20.89 -5.95 -13.51
CA LEU A 147 -20.69 -7.20 -14.24
C LEU A 147 -19.29 -7.75 -13.97
N ALA A 148 -19.15 -9.08 -14.02
CA ALA A 148 -17.89 -9.75 -13.76
C ALA A 148 -16.76 -9.35 -14.73
N ASP A 149 -17.12 -8.95 -15.94
CA ASP A 149 -16.20 -8.48 -16.99
C ASP A 149 -15.78 -7.02 -16.87
N THR A 150 -16.46 -6.22 -16.01
CA THR A 150 -16.15 -4.78 -15.85
C THR A 150 -14.67 -4.51 -15.52
N PRO A 151 -13.98 -5.28 -14.66
CA PRO A 151 -12.56 -5.12 -14.43
C PRO A 151 -11.71 -5.37 -15.69
N LEU A 152 -12.08 -6.35 -16.49
CA LEU A 152 -11.40 -6.69 -17.76
C LEU A 152 -11.52 -5.54 -18.76
N VAL A 153 -12.74 -5.03 -18.96
CA VAL A 153 -12.99 -3.87 -19.84
C VAL A 153 -12.18 -2.64 -19.41
N ARG A 154 -12.06 -2.39 -18.11
CA ARG A 154 -11.24 -1.29 -17.60
C ARG A 154 -9.75 -1.49 -17.85
N ASN A 155 -9.26 -2.72 -17.77
CA ASN A 155 -7.88 -3.03 -18.07
C ASN A 155 -7.52 -2.81 -19.55
N LEU A 156 -8.51 -2.80 -20.46
CA LEU A 156 -8.29 -2.48 -21.88
C LEU A 156 -7.78 -1.04 -22.11
N SER A 157 -7.93 -0.16 -21.14
CA SER A 157 -7.32 1.17 -21.19
C SER A 157 -5.82 1.19 -20.84
N ASN A 158 -5.27 0.07 -20.34
CA ASN A 158 -3.86 -0.07 -20.02
C ASN A 158 -3.11 -0.63 -21.23
N PRO A 159 -2.15 0.11 -21.82
CA PRO A 159 -1.40 -0.33 -23.01
C PRO A 159 -0.62 -1.63 -22.79
N ASP A 160 -0.06 -1.83 -21.60
CA ASP A 160 0.71 -3.05 -21.29
C ASP A 160 -0.19 -4.26 -21.18
N TYR A 161 -1.36 -4.10 -20.57
CA TYR A 161 -2.37 -5.15 -20.53
C TYR A 161 -2.86 -5.52 -21.93
N LEU A 162 -3.15 -4.53 -22.78
CA LEU A 162 -3.53 -4.76 -24.17
C LEU A 162 -2.44 -5.50 -24.94
N ARG A 163 -1.17 -5.12 -24.78
CA ARG A 163 -0.04 -5.78 -25.43
C ARG A 163 0.04 -7.27 -25.06
N ILE A 164 -0.15 -7.60 -23.77
CA ILE A 164 -0.18 -8.99 -23.28
C ILE A 164 -1.38 -9.73 -23.87
N LEU A 165 -2.56 -9.11 -23.85
CA LEU A 165 -3.80 -9.70 -24.33
C LEU A 165 -3.76 -9.99 -25.84
N LEU A 166 -3.25 -9.08 -26.64
CA LEU A 166 -3.15 -9.17 -28.09
C LEU A 166 -2.16 -10.23 -28.58
N LYS A 167 -1.15 -10.61 -27.76
CA LYS A 167 -0.11 -11.61 -28.12
C LYS A 167 0.52 -11.37 -29.52
N GLY A 168 0.77 -10.11 -29.83
CA GLY A 168 1.35 -9.71 -31.12
C GLY A 168 0.38 -9.51 -32.27
N LYS A 169 -0.91 -9.71 -32.08
CA LYS A 169 -1.96 -9.35 -33.08
C LYS A 169 -2.24 -7.85 -33.05
N GLY A 170 -2.71 -7.29 -34.15
CA GLY A 170 -3.00 -5.85 -34.25
C GLY A 170 -4.27 -5.42 -33.51
N THR A 171 -5.28 -6.28 -33.45
CA THR A 171 -6.59 -5.97 -32.88
C THR A 171 -7.14 -7.11 -32.01
N LEU A 172 -8.07 -6.78 -31.13
CA LEU A 172 -8.82 -7.79 -30.35
C LEU A 172 -9.65 -8.71 -31.26
N ALA A 173 -10.21 -8.18 -32.36
CA ALA A 173 -10.96 -8.98 -33.31
C ALA A 173 -10.06 -10.05 -33.95
N GLU A 174 -8.86 -9.70 -34.40
CA GLU A 174 -7.89 -10.68 -34.93
C GLU A 174 -7.44 -11.68 -33.87
N ARG A 175 -7.36 -11.27 -32.60
CA ARG A 175 -6.93 -12.16 -31.50
C ARG A 175 -7.97 -13.23 -31.17
N PHE A 176 -9.26 -12.90 -31.31
CA PHE A 176 -10.39 -13.76 -30.95
C PHE A 176 -11.15 -14.29 -32.16
N ALA A 177 -10.65 -14.11 -33.39
CA ALA A 177 -11.20 -14.66 -34.61
C ALA A 177 -10.79 -16.15 -34.85
N GLU A 178 -10.00 -16.71 -33.94
CA GLU A 178 -9.64 -18.13 -33.89
C GLU A 178 -10.66 -18.91 -32.99
#